data_d1e06a7c0081a18be78d57240f519ae7
#
_entry.id   d1e06a7c0081a18be78d57240f519ae7
#
_cell.length_a   1.000
_cell.length_b   1.000
_cell.length_c   1.000
_cell.angle_alpha   90.00
_cell.angle_beta   90.00
_cell.angle_gamma   90.00
#
_symmetry.space_group_name_H-M   'P 1'
#
loop_
_entity.id
_entity.type
_entity.pdbx_description
1 polymer ?
#
loop_
_entity_poly.entity_id
_entity_poly.type
_entity_poly.pdbx_seq_one_letter_code
_entity_poly.pdbx_strand_id
1 'polypeptide(L)'
;MSKKILIMAGGTGGHIFPALSISKELSKRGARVEWLGGKKSMESNLVPSHGIKFHGVYTSGIRGKKLIVILKALFLLSVGFIQTMFVFKKYRPNAVIGMGGYASGIGGLIAKIFFVPLFIHEQNTIPGSTNKLLSKISTLNFQAFENSFNRDANAITTGNPILFEPKSKKIVTEVKNLLVLGGSLGSKKINETIPLIKSSLNIWHQTGKSHFDEVQSLYNKSSHTQVNIEPFIKNMEEAYAWADLVICRAGAMTVSELIATKTIGILIPFPYAIDDHQTVNAEHLSGNEAGILVQEKHLSPEAIDKEISQLSHEKLKKMTKRLESLTVQCPERLIVDYLLN
;
A
#
# COMPACT_ATOMS: atom_id res chain seq x y z
N MET A 1 -6.06 -16.95 -28.26
CA MET A 1 -5.65 -17.67 -27.02
C MET A 1 -5.61 -16.67 -25.85
N SER A 2 -6.04 -17.06 -24.66
CA SER A 2 -5.99 -16.19 -23.48
C SER A 2 -4.54 -15.88 -23.10
N LYS A 3 -4.19 -14.58 -22.91
CA LYS A 3 -2.84 -14.18 -22.45
C LYS A 3 -2.56 -14.72 -21.06
N LYS A 4 -1.33 -15.16 -20.85
CA LYS A 4 -0.83 -15.68 -19.56
C LYS A 4 0.03 -14.61 -18.89
N ILE A 5 -0.38 -14.13 -17.75
CA ILE A 5 0.33 -13.10 -17.00
C ILE A 5 0.84 -13.70 -15.68
N LEU A 6 2.12 -13.50 -15.39
CA LEU A 6 2.70 -13.88 -14.11
C LEU A 6 2.88 -12.61 -13.26
N ILE A 7 2.15 -12.53 -12.16
CA ILE A 7 2.31 -11.47 -11.17
C ILE A 7 3.42 -11.88 -10.19
N MET A 8 4.31 -10.97 -9.90
CA MET A 8 5.44 -11.18 -9.01
C MET A 8 5.37 -10.16 -7.89
N ALA A 9 4.91 -10.57 -6.71
CA ALA A 9 4.76 -9.69 -5.57
C ALA A 9 4.90 -10.45 -4.27
N GLY A 10 5.45 -9.81 -3.26
CA GLY A 10 5.56 -10.39 -1.93
C GLY A 10 6.20 -9.47 -0.90
N GLY A 11 6.18 -9.93 0.35
CA GLY A 11 6.79 -9.28 1.48
C GLY A 11 5.81 -8.48 2.33
N THR A 12 5.13 -7.48 1.77
CA THR A 12 4.21 -6.62 2.54
C THR A 12 2.87 -6.44 1.83
N GLY A 13 1.84 -6.07 2.60
CA GLY A 13 0.53 -5.74 2.04
C GLY A 13 0.57 -4.63 0.98
N GLY A 14 1.53 -3.70 1.10
CA GLY A 14 1.72 -2.62 0.13
C GLY A 14 2.02 -3.10 -1.30
N HIS A 15 2.64 -4.27 -1.46
CA HIS A 15 2.87 -4.89 -2.76
C HIS A 15 1.73 -5.85 -3.18
N ILE A 16 1.18 -6.57 -2.19
CA ILE A 16 0.24 -7.65 -2.44
C ILE A 16 -1.15 -7.13 -2.82
N PHE A 17 -1.67 -6.14 -2.09
CA PHE A 17 -3.03 -5.63 -2.33
C PHE A 17 -3.20 -4.97 -3.71
N PRO A 18 -2.31 -4.09 -4.18
CA PRO A 18 -2.43 -3.54 -5.54
C PRO A 18 -2.26 -4.63 -6.60
N ALA A 19 -1.42 -5.63 -6.37
CA ALA A 19 -1.26 -6.77 -7.27
C ALA A 19 -2.53 -7.64 -7.34
N LEU A 20 -3.27 -7.82 -6.24
CA LEU A 20 -4.56 -8.49 -6.22
C LEU A 20 -5.62 -7.73 -7.02
N SER A 21 -5.63 -6.40 -6.94
CA SER A 21 -6.52 -5.56 -7.75
C SER A 21 -6.24 -5.73 -9.25
N ILE A 22 -4.96 -5.68 -9.66
CA ILE A 22 -4.54 -5.95 -11.05
C ILE A 22 -4.95 -7.37 -11.47
N SER A 23 -4.75 -8.37 -10.62
CA SER A 23 -5.13 -9.76 -10.88
C SER A 23 -6.63 -9.91 -11.15
N LYS A 24 -7.47 -9.26 -10.35
CA LYS A 24 -8.93 -9.23 -10.50
C LYS A 24 -9.33 -8.67 -11.86
N GLU A 25 -8.74 -7.54 -12.26
CA GLU A 25 -9.04 -6.92 -13.56
C GLU A 25 -8.53 -7.75 -14.74
N LEU A 26 -7.32 -8.35 -14.64
CA LEU A 26 -6.79 -9.28 -15.64
C LEU A 26 -7.72 -10.49 -15.85
N SER A 27 -8.18 -11.09 -14.76
CA SER A 27 -9.08 -12.25 -14.78
C SER A 27 -10.44 -11.88 -15.38
N LYS A 28 -10.97 -10.70 -15.04
CA LYS A 28 -12.21 -10.16 -15.62
C LYS A 28 -12.12 -10.00 -17.15
N ARG A 29 -10.94 -9.67 -17.67
CA ARG A 29 -10.68 -9.56 -19.12
C ARG A 29 -10.24 -10.88 -19.77
N GLY A 30 -10.38 -12.01 -19.06
CA GLY A 30 -10.13 -13.35 -19.61
C GLY A 30 -8.66 -13.75 -19.68
N ALA A 31 -7.73 -13.01 -19.06
CA ALA A 31 -6.35 -13.43 -18.93
C ALA A 31 -6.19 -14.55 -17.89
N ARG A 32 -5.23 -15.46 -18.12
CA ARG A 32 -4.83 -16.46 -17.13
C ARG A 32 -3.75 -15.85 -16.24
N VAL A 33 -4.01 -15.82 -14.94
CA VAL A 33 -3.10 -15.23 -13.97
C VAL A 33 -2.54 -16.30 -13.05
N GLU A 34 -1.22 -16.34 -12.91
CA GLU A 34 -0.53 -17.09 -11.85
C GLU A 34 0.37 -16.13 -11.07
N TRP A 35 0.75 -16.51 -9.87
CA TRP A 35 1.49 -15.64 -8.95
C TRP A 35 2.79 -16.27 -8.48
N LEU A 36 3.88 -15.48 -8.50
CA LEU A 36 5.18 -15.83 -7.94
C LEU A 36 5.43 -15.01 -6.66
N GLY A 37 5.69 -15.68 -5.55
CA GLY A 37 5.93 -15.03 -4.26
C GLY A 37 6.82 -15.85 -3.33
N GLY A 38 7.10 -15.32 -2.14
CA GLY A 38 7.87 -16.01 -1.12
C GLY A 38 7.13 -17.21 -0.52
N LYS A 39 7.80 -18.34 -0.37
CA LYS A 39 7.21 -19.60 0.11
C LYS A 39 6.67 -19.53 1.56
N LYS A 40 7.23 -18.64 2.38
CA LYS A 40 6.89 -18.51 3.82
C LYS A 40 6.50 -17.07 4.17
N SER A 41 5.79 -16.39 3.30
CA SER A 41 5.39 -15.01 3.45
C SER A 41 3.85 -14.88 3.46
N MET A 42 3.35 -13.68 3.75
CA MET A 42 1.91 -13.39 3.82
C MET A 42 1.17 -13.81 2.55
N GLU A 43 1.75 -13.59 1.39
CA GLU A 43 1.17 -13.92 0.10
C GLU A 43 0.95 -15.42 -0.11
N SER A 44 1.72 -16.29 0.56
CA SER A 44 1.59 -17.74 0.40
C SER A 44 0.24 -18.29 0.88
N ASN A 45 -0.42 -17.59 1.80
CA ASN A 45 -1.76 -17.93 2.28
C ASN A 45 -2.84 -17.08 1.62
N LEU A 46 -2.55 -15.77 1.45
CA LEU A 46 -3.53 -14.81 0.96
C LEU A 46 -3.86 -15.00 -0.53
N VAL A 47 -2.86 -15.22 -1.38
CA VAL A 47 -3.09 -15.33 -2.83
C VAL A 47 -3.92 -16.56 -3.21
N PRO A 48 -3.68 -17.76 -2.66
CA PRO A 48 -4.53 -18.91 -2.91
C PRO A 48 -5.99 -18.74 -2.45
N SER A 49 -6.25 -17.97 -1.37
CA SER A 49 -7.62 -17.71 -0.90
C SER A 49 -8.42 -16.85 -1.90
N HIS A 50 -7.75 -16.15 -2.83
CA HIS A 50 -8.37 -15.46 -3.97
C HIS A 50 -8.49 -16.33 -5.24
N GLY A 51 -8.25 -17.65 -5.16
CA GLY A 51 -8.36 -18.57 -6.29
C GLY A 51 -7.22 -18.47 -7.31
N ILE A 52 -6.13 -17.77 -6.98
CA ILE A 52 -4.98 -17.57 -7.86
C ILE A 52 -3.94 -18.66 -7.59
N LYS A 53 -3.46 -19.32 -8.64
CA LYS A 53 -2.42 -20.34 -8.52
C LYS A 53 -1.10 -19.70 -8.11
N PHE A 54 -0.58 -20.15 -6.97
CA PHE A 54 0.60 -19.58 -6.32
C PHE A 54 1.84 -20.47 -6.51
N HIS A 55 2.95 -19.84 -6.90
CA HIS A 55 4.28 -20.43 -6.99
C HIS A 55 5.15 -19.87 -5.88
N GLY A 56 5.31 -20.62 -4.80
CA GLY A 56 6.16 -20.28 -3.68
C GLY A 56 7.63 -20.61 -3.96
N VAL A 57 8.49 -19.59 -4.00
CA VAL A 57 9.93 -19.74 -4.18
C VAL A 57 10.69 -19.30 -2.92
N TYR A 58 11.90 -19.83 -2.76
CA TYR A 58 12.75 -19.35 -1.66
C TYR A 58 13.24 -17.93 -1.94
N THR A 59 12.92 -17.04 -1.02
CA THR A 59 13.38 -15.64 -1.02
C THR A 59 13.95 -15.32 0.36
N SER A 60 15.00 -14.51 0.41
CA SER A 60 15.58 -14.06 1.68
C SER A 60 16.13 -12.66 1.55
N GLY A 61 15.82 -11.80 2.52
CA GLY A 61 16.42 -10.47 2.62
C GLY A 61 17.89 -10.56 3.04
N ILE A 62 18.73 -9.71 2.46
CA ILE A 62 20.18 -9.65 2.71
C ILE A 62 20.52 -8.44 3.57
N ARG A 63 19.77 -7.34 3.48
CA ARG A 63 20.08 -6.05 4.10
C ARG A 63 20.12 -6.15 5.62
N GLY A 64 21.19 -5.64 6.24
CA GLY A 64 21.35 -5.54 7.71
C GLY A 64 21.66 -6.86 8.43
N LYS A 65 22.07 -7.93 7.73
CA LYS A 65 22.32 -9.25 8.33
C LYS A 65 23.83 -9.54 8.48
N LYS A 66 24.17 -10.41 9.44
CA LYS A 66 25.55 -10.91 9.65
C LYS A 66 25.99 -11.79 8.45
N LEU A 67 27.29 -11.89 8.21
CA LEU A 67 27.91 -12.57 7.04
C LEU A 67 27.37 -14.01 6.82
N ILE A 68 27.30 -14.82 7.89
CA ILE A 68 26.79 -16.21 7.80
C ILE A 68 25.34 -16.25 7.31
N VAL A 69 24.51 -15.30 7.77
CA VAL A 69 23.10 -15.20 7.35
C VAL A 69 23.01 -14.74 5.88
N ILE A 70 23.95 -13.89 5.44
CA ILE A 70 24.06 -13.45 4.03
C ILE A 70 24.39 -14.63 3.14
N LEU A 71 25.36 -15.46 3.48
CA LEU A 71 25.73 -16.66 2.71
C LEU A 71 24.55 -17.63 2.57
N LYS A 72 23.83 -17.89 3.68
CA LYS A 72 22.61 -18.69 3.65
C LYS A 72 21.52 -18.06 2.77
N ALA A 73 21.38 -16.74 2.82
CA ALA A 73 20.42 -16.01 1.99
C ALA A 73 20.75 -16.10 0.50
N LEU A 74 22.03 -15.99 0.14
CA LEU A 74 22.50 -16.15 -1.25
C LEU A 74 22.22 -17.56 -1.77
N PHE A 75 22.50 -18.61 -0.97
CA PHE A 75 22.14 -19.98 -1.32
C PHE A 75 20.62 -20.14 -1.54
N LEU A 76 19.78 -19.63 -0.64
CA LEU A 76 18.33 -19.69 -0.80
C LEU A 76 17.85 -18.91 -2.04
N LEU A 77 18.47 -17.77 -2.36
CA LEU A 77 18.16 -17.01 -3.56
C LEU A 77 18.54 -17.79 -4.83
N SER A 78 19.69 -18.54 -4.83
CA SER A 78 20.07 -19.39 -5.95
C SER A 78 19.07 -20.52 -6.17
N VAL A 79 18.59 -21.15 -5.09
CA VAL A 79 17.53 -22.14 -5.18
C VAL A 79 16.24 -21.51 -5.70
N GLY A 80 15.85 -20.34 -5.20
CA GLY A 80 14.68 -19.58 -5.66
C GLY A 80 14.78 -19.21 -7.14
N PHE A 81 15.99 -18.87 -7.62
CA PHE A 81 16.24 -18.59 -9.02
C PHE A 81 15.96 -19.82 -9.91
N ILE A 82 16.48 -20.99 -9.53
CA ILE A 82 16.23 -22.25 -10.25
C ILE A 82 14.73 -22.59 -10.23
N GLN A 83 14.08 -22.48 -9.07
CA GLN A 83 12.63 -22.72 -8.97
C GLN A 83 11.83 -21.79 -9.90
N THR A 84 12.20 -20.51 -9.96
CA THR A 84 11.53 -19.54 -10.84
C THR A 84 11.75 -19.86 -12.32
N MET A 85 12.94 -20.32 -12.72
CA MET A 85 13.18 -20.81 -14.09
C MET A 85 12.22 -21.96 -14.47
N PHE A 86 11.99 -22.91 -13.56
CA PHE A 86 11.00 -23.98 -13.80
C PHE A 86 9.57 -23.44 -13.93
N VAL A 87 9.18 -22.45 -13.13
CA VAL A 87 7.89 -21.78 -13.27
C VAL A 87 7.75 -21.18 -14.66
N PHE A 88 8.74 -20.42 -15.13
CA PHE A 88 8.74 -19.81 -16.47
C PHE A 88 8.66 -20.85 -17.58
N LYS A 89 9.45 -21.92 -17.51
CA LYS A 89 9.41 -23.02 -18.50
C LYS A 89 8.06 -23.70 -18.57
N LYS A 90 7.40 -23.94 -17.40
CA LYS A 90 6.12 -24.64 -17.29
C LYS A 90 4.93 -23.75 -17.66
N TYR A 91 4.88 -22.54 -17.09
CA TYR A 91 3.75 -21.61 -17.29
C TYR A 91 3.82 -20.88 -18.64
N ARG A 92 5.03 -20.50 -19.08
CA ARG A 92 5.31 -19.76 -20.31
C ARG A 92 4.48 -18.46 -20.35
N PRO A 93 4.74 -17.50 -19.45
CA PRO A 93 3.99 -16.25 -19.40
C PRO A 93 4.24 -15.43 -20.67
N ASN A 94 3.19 -14.74 -21.16
CA ASN A 94 3.29 -13.79 -22.26
C ASN A 94 3.86 -12.44 -21.80
N ALA A 95 3.59 -12.08 -20.53
CA ALA A 95 4.18 -10.92 -19.86
C ALA A 95 4.24 -11.16 -18.36
N VAL A 96 5.08 -10.42 -17.67
CA VAL A 96 5.18 -10.45 -16.21
C VAL A 96 5.10 -9.05 -15.64
N ILE A 97 4.53 -8.92 -14.43
CA ILE A 97 4.52 -7.66 -13.68
C ILE A 97 5.13 -7.86 -12.29
N GLY A 98 6.15 -7.08 -11.97
CA GLY A 98 6.79 -7.02 -10.66
C GLY A 98 6.25 -5.84 -9.84
N MET A 99 5.80 -6.14 -8.62
CA MET A 99 5.28 -5.12 -7.69
C MET A 99 6.28 -4.77 -6.59
N GLY A 100 7.48 -5.34 -6.63
CA GLY A 100 8.49 -5.20 -5.59
C GLY A 100 8.71 -6.47 -4.77
N GLY A 101 9.68 -6.40 -3.87
CA GLY A 101 10.12 -7.56 -3.07
C GLY A 101 11.08 -8.50 -3.80
N TYR A 102 11.62 -9.47 -3.08
CA TYR A 102 12.66 -10.38 -3.61
C TYR A 102 12.17 -11.30 -4.72
N ALA A 103 10.90 -11.73 -4.68
CA ALA A 103 10.31 -12.55 -5.73
C ALA A 103 10.27 -11.80 -7.06
N SER A 104 9.91 -10.52 -7.05
CA SER A 104 9.96 -9.65 -8.22
C SER A 104 11.38 -9.48 -8.75
N GLY A 105 12.37 -9.35 -7.87
CA GLY A 105 13.79 -9.24 -8.27
C GLY A 105 14.27 -10.46 -9.05
N ILE A 106 14.05 -11.65 -8.50
CA ILE A 106 14.43 -12.92 -9.15
C ILE A 106 13.64 -13.11 -10.45
N GLY A 107 12.32 -12.95 -10.40
CA GLY A 107 11.45 -13.15 -11.54
C GLY A 107 11.70 -12.16 -12.67
N GLY A 108 12.03 -10.91 -12.37
CA GLY A 108 12.37 -9.88 -13.35
C GLY A 108 13.68 -10.19 -14.10
N LEU A 109 14.71 -10.67 -13.40
CA LEU A 109 15.94 -11.13 -14.04
C LEU A 109 15.69 -12.33 -14.97
N ILE A 110 14.86 -13.28 -14.53
CA ILE A 110 14.51 -14.45 -15.34
C ILE A 110 13.64 -14.04 -16.54
N ALA A 111 12.73 -13.10 -16.39
CA ALA A 111 11.95 -12.56 -17.49
C ALA A 111 12.86 -12.03 -18.60
N LYS A 112 13.94 -11.32 -18.23
CA LYS A 112 14.95 -10.84 -19.19
C LYS A 112 15.68 -11.99 -19.90
N ILE A 113 16.06 -13.05 -19.17
CA ILE A 113 16.72 -14.24 -19.73
C ILE A 113 15.81 -15.00 -20.71
N PHE A 114 14.51 -15.06 -20.42
CA PHE A 114 13.52 -15.74 -21.25
C PHE A 114 12.89 -14.84 -22.32
N PHE A 115 13.35 -13.58 -22.45
CA PHE A 115 12.82 -12.59 -23.38
C PHE A 115 11.31 -12.35 -23.19
N VAL A 116 10.81 -12.47 -21.96
CA VAL A 116 9.42 -12.16 -21.59
C VAL A 116 9.32 -10.69 -21.24
N PRO A 117 8.36 -9.93 -21.81
CA PRO A 117 8.13 -8.54 -21.45
C PRO A 117 7.96 -8.36 -19.94
N LEU A 118 8.80 -7.51 -19.35
CA LEU A 118 8.81 -7.18 -17.92
C LEU A 118 8.19 -5.80 -17.70
N PHE A 119 7.11 -5.76 -16.95
CA PHE A 119 6.54 -4.55 -16.40
C PHE A 119 6.83 -4.48 -14.91
N ILE A 120 6.99 -3.29 -14.37
CA ILE A 120 7.08 -3.08 -12.91
C ILE A 120 6.13 -1.98 -12.48
N HIS A 121 5.70 -2.04 -11.22
CA HIS A 121 4.91 -0.99 -10.60
C HIS A 121 5.52 -0.60 -9.26
N GLU A 122 5.74 0.69 -9.05
CA GLU A 122 6.21 1.25 -7.78
C GLU A 122 5.04 1.93 -7.05
N GLN A 123 4.84 1.52 -5.80
CA GLN A 123 3.75 1.99 -4.98
C GLN A 123 4.09 3.23 -4.16
N ASN A 124 5.36 3.44 -3.83
CA ASN A 124 5.82 4.54 -3.00
C ASN A 124 6.34 5.71 -3.84
N THR A 125 6.45 6.86 -3.21
CA THR A 125 7.12 8.04 -3.78
C THR A 125 8.62 7.82 -3.97
N ILE A 126 9.24 6.96 -3.14
CA ILE A 126 10.65 6.55 -3.29
C ILE A 126 10.68 5.09 -3.72
N PRO A 127 11.32 4.76 -4.86
CA PRO A 127 11.31 3.40 -5.37
C PRO A 127 12.16 2.46 -4.48
N GLY A 128 11.59 1.31 -4.19
CA GLY A 128 12.29 0.24 -3.49
C GLY A 128 13.50 -0.27 -4.30
N SER A 129 14.53 -0.80 -3.60
CA SER A 129 15.79 -1.23 -4.24
C SER A 129 15.58 -2.23 -5.39
N THR A 130 14.62 -3.14 -5.27
CA THR A 130 14.27 -4.09 -6.32
C THR A 130 13.72 -3.38 -7.56
N ASN A 131 12.74 -2.51 -7.40
CA ASN A 131 12.14 -1.78 -8.50
C ASN A 131 13.13 -0.80 -9.14
N LYS A 132 13.99 -0.15 -8.34
CA LYS A 132 15.08 0.70 -8.83
C LYS A 132 16.08 -0.06 -9.70
N LEU A 133 16.35 -1.35 -9.39
CA LEU A 133 17.21 -2.19 -10.23
C LEU A 133 16.47 -2.64 -11.50
N LEU A 134 15.24 -3.13 -11.35
CA LEU A 134 14.45 -3.67 -12.46
C LEU A 134 14.00 -2.59 -13.45
N SER A 135 13.84 -1.34 -13.03
CA SER A 135 13.45 -0.24 -13.92
C SER A 135 14.44 -0.01 -15.08
N LYS A 136 15.69 -0.45 -14.91
CA LYS A 136 16.74 -0.34 -15.94
C LYS A 136 16.62 -1.40 -17.05
N ILE A 137 15.88 -2.48 -16.80
CA ILE A 137 15.77 -3.62 -17.73
C ILE A 137 14.32 -3.96 -18.10
N SER A 138 13.36 -3.28 -17.48
CA SER A 138 11.93 -3.45 -17.75
C SER A 138 11.53 -2.91 -19.12
N THR A 139 10.46 -3.45 -19.67
CA THR A 139 9.82 -2.95 -20.89
C THR A 139 9.14 -1.61 -20.63
N LEU A 140 8.47 -1.48 -19.48
CA LEU A 140 7.78 -0.27 -19.06
C LEU A 140 7.69 -0.24 -17.53
N ASN A 141 7.75 0.96 -16.97
CA ASN A 141 7.60 1.22 -15.55
C ASN A 141 6.28 1.93 -15.28
N PHE A 142 5.55 1.45 -14.30
CA PHE A 142 4.41 2.17 -13.73
C PHE A 142 4.80 2.72 -12.36
N GLN A 143 4.30 3.90 -12.04
CA GLN A 143 4.50 4.53 -10.74
C GLN A 143 3.17 5.07 -10.20
N ALA A 144 3.00 4.97 -8.88
CA ALA A 144 1.79 5.50 -8.25
C ALA A 144 1.81 7.03 -8.13
N PHE A 145 2.97 7.59 -7.85
CA PHE A 145 3.19 9.01 -7.65
C PHE A 145 4.15 9.54 -8.72
N GLU A 146 3.92 10.74 -9.18
CA GLU A 146 4.82 11.39 -10.13
C GLU A 146 6.25 11.50 -9.57
N ASN A 147 7.21 11.29 -10.44
CA ASN A 147 8.64 11.36 -10.11
C ASN A 147 9.13 10.33 -9.08
N SER A 148 8.38 9.23 -8.83
CA SER A 148 8.90 8.11 -8.05
C SER A 148 10.17 7.54 -8.68
N PHE A 149 10.16 7.33 -10.00
CA PHE A 149 11.37 7.02 -10.76
C PHE A 149 12.02 8.30 -11.32
N ASN A 150 13.31 8.25 -11.59
CA ASN A 150 14.00 9.30 -12.33
C ASN A 150 13.39 9.46 -13.73
N ARG A 151 13.49 10.68 -14.30
CA ARG A 151 12.92 11.01 -15.62
C ARG A 151 13.34 10.08 -16.77
N ASP A 152 14.52 9.48 -16.68
CA ASP A 152 15.05 8.58 -17.70
C ASP A 152 14.45 7.15 -17.64
N ALA A 153 13.62 6.84 -16.63
CA ALA A 153 13.14 5.49 -16.40
C ALA A 153 11.92 5.08 -17.23
N ASN A 154 11.48 5.88 -18.21
CA ASN A 154 10.29 5.60 -19.02
C ASN A 154 9.10 5.12 -18.14
N ALA A 155 8.68 5.96 -17.21
CA ALA A 155 7.64 5.65 -16.24
C ALA A 155 6.32 6.36 -16.54
N ILE A 156 5.21 5.62 -16.43
CA ILE A 156 3.85 6.14 -16.55
C ILE A 156 3.24 6.22 -15.15
N THR A 157 2.71 7.38 -14.81
CA THR A 157 1.97 7.57 -13.55
C THR A 157 0.57 7.00 -13.69
N THR A 158 0.29 5.93 -12.95
CA THR A 158 -0.98 5.21 -12.98
C THR A 158 -1.79 5.34 -11.70
N GLY A 159 -1.20 5.85 -10.62
CA GLY A 159 -1.76 5.66 -9.28
C GLY A 159 -1.58 4.24 -8.75
N ASN A 160 -1.95 4.00 -7.51
CA ASN A 160 -2.00 2.65 -6.93
C ASN A 160 -3.38 2.02 -7.12
N PRO A 161 -3.47 0.81 -7.68
CA PRO A 161 -4.68 0.01 -7.63
C PRO A 161 -5.11 -0.29 -6.19
N ILE A 162 -6.35 -0.01 -5.83
CA ILE A 162 -6.93 -0.38 -4.53
C ILE A 162 -7.90 -1.55 -4.68
N LEU A 163 -8.15 -2.29 -3.58
CA LEU A 163 -8.93 -3.54 -3.64
C LEU A 163 -10.44 -3.34 -3.63
N PHE A 164 -10.92 -2.19 -3.23
CA PHE A 164 -12.33 -1.85 -3.13
C PHE A 164 -12.70 -0.72 -4.09
N GLU A 165 -13.96 -0.61 -4.42
CA GLU A 165 -14.48 0.49 -5.24
C GLU A 165 -14.86 1.65 -4.32
N PRO A 166 -14.25 2.84 -4.49
CA PRO A 166 -14.59 3.98 -3.64
C PRO A 166 -16.06 4.37 -3.80
N LYS A 167 -16.79 4.43 -2.69
CA LYS A 167 -18.16 4.94 -2.70
C LYS A 167 -18.18 6.45 -2.95
N SER A 168 -19.19 6.90 -3.68
CA SER A 168 -19.46 8.34 -3.81
C SER A 168 -19.66 8.95 -2.43
N LYS A 169 -18.88 9.98 -2.13
CA LYS A 169 -18.93 10.67 -0.84
C LYS A 169 -19.37 12.11 -1.02
N LYS A 170 -20.25 12.59 -0.13
CA LYS A 170 -20.59 14.01 -0.07
C LYS A 170 -19.39 14.81 0.41
N ILE A 171 -19.29 16.06 -0.04
CA ILE A 171 -18.27 16.99 0.46
C ILE A 171 -18.47 17.13 1.97
N VAL A 172 -17.40 16.84 2.72
CA VAL A 172 -17.39 16.99 4.17
C VAL A 172 -17.43 18.48 4.52
N THR A 173 -18.39 18.87 5.32
CA THR A 173 -18.58 20.27 5.78
C THR A 173 -18.15 20.46 7.21
N GLU A 174 -18.14 19.39 7.99
CA GLU A 174 -17.78 19.33 9.40
C GLU A 174 -17.21 17.95 9.70
N VAL A 175 -16.24 17.84 10.58
CA VAL A 175 -15.67 16.56 11.02
C VAL A 175 -16.49 16.03 12.19
N LYS A 176 -17.17 14.90 11.99
CA LYS A 176 -17.93 14.17 13.02
C LYS A 176 -17.40 12.77 13.25
N ASN A 177 -16.93 12.11 12.18
CA ASN A 177 -16.53 10.73 12.19
C ASN A 177 -15.02 10.61 11.93
N LEU A 178 -14.29 10.16 12.91
CA LEU A 178 -12.85 9.97 12.89
C LEU A 178 -12.50 8.48 12.75
N LEU A 179 -11.85 8.10 11.65
CA LEU A 179 -11.28 6.79 11.45
C LEU A 179 -9.80 6.82 11.83
N VAL A 180 -9.33 5.83 12.61
CA VAL A 180 -7.95 5.74 13.07
C VAL A 180 -7.30 4.44 12.59
N LEU A 181 -6.20 4.55 11.84
CA LEU A 181 -5.53 3.44 11.17
C LEU A 181 -4.02 3.41 11.49
N GLY A 182 -3.63 2.59 12.42
CA GLY A 182 -2.21 2.38 12.77
C GLY A 182 -1.44 1.42 11.83
N GLY A 183 -2.10 0.94 10.75
CA GLY A 183 -1.64 -0.17 9.92
C GLY A 183 -2.10 -1.53 10.46
N SER A 184 -1.77 -2.64 9.77
CA SER A 184 -2.25 -3.99 10.12
C SER A 184 -1.78 -4.49 11.50
N LEU A 185 -0.65 -3.99 11.99
CA LEU A 185 -0.10 -4.33 13.31
C LEU A 185 -0.51 -3.33 14.39
N GLY A 186 -1.15 -2.23 14.01
CA GLY A 186 -1.41 -1.10 14.88
C GLY A 186 -0.20 -0.17 15.03
N SER A 187 -0.39 0.93 15.70
CA SER A 187 0.66 1.91 16.04
C SER A 187 0.55 2.31 17.49
N LYS A 188 1.50 1.85 18.31
CA LYS A 188 1.50 2.14 19.75
C LYS A 188 1.29 3.63 20.04
N LYS A 189 2.06 4.51 19.39
CA LYS A 189 1.98 5.95 19.64
C LYS A 189 0.62 6.56 19.27
N ILE A 190 0.02 6.16 18.14
CA ILE A 190 -1.33 6.58 17.75
C ILE A 190 -2.36 6.04 18.74
N ASN A 191 -2.25 4.76 19.09
CA ASN A 191 -3.14 4.07 20.02
C ASN A 191 -3.16 4.70 21.41
N GLU A 192 -2.01 5.17 21.92
CA GLU A 192 -1.88 5.85 23.21
C GLU A 192 -2.38 7.30 23.15
N THR A 193 -2.30 7.95 21.99
CA THR A 193 -2.62 9.39 21.86
C THR A 193 -4.11 9.64 21.61
N ILE A 194 -4.71 8.91 20.68
CA ILE A 194 -6.08 9.23 20.22
C ILE A 194 -7.16 9.09 21.30
N PRO A 195 -7.12 8.10 22.23
CA PRO A 195 -8.11 8.06 23.31
C PRO A 195 -8.09 9.28 24.25
N LEU A 196 -7.05 10.11 24.20
CA LEU A 196 -6.84 11.27 25.08
C LEU A 196 -7.21 12.62 24.43
N ILE A 197 -7.60 12.65 23.14
CA ILE A 197 -8.06 13.90 22.49
C ILE A 197 -9.34 14.39 23.12
N LYS A 198 -9.57 15.71 23.10
CA LYS A 198 -10.76 16.36 23.69
C LYS A 198 -11.84 16.65 22.66
N SER A 199 -11.55 16.55 21.39
CA SER A 199 -12.51 16.75 20.29
C SER A 199 -13.66 15.74 20.40
N SER A 200 -14.90 16.22 20.41
CA SER A 200 -16.10 15.38 20.52
C SER A 200 -16.42 14.76 19.16
N LEU A 201 -15.93 13.55 18.91
CA LEU A 201 -16.05 12.84 17.64
C LEU A 201 -16.54 11.41 17.85
N ASN A 202 -17.23 10.87 16.85
CA ASN A 202 -17.43 9.43 16.73
C ASN A 202 -16.12 8.82 16.25
N ILE A 203 -15.63 7.78 16.90
CA ILE A 203 -14.32 7.19 16.61
C ILE A 203 -14.47 5.74 16.16
N TRP A 204 -13.84 5.40 15.05
CA TRP A 204 -13.64 4.02 14.62
C TRP A 204 -12.14 3.75 14.56
N HIS A 205 -11.64 2.87 15.46
CA HIS A 205 -10.21 2.70 15.67
C HIS A 205 -9.74 1.28 15.40
N GLN A 206 -8.89 1.11 14.40
CA GLN A 206 -8.13 -0.13 14.15
C GLN A 206 -6.84 -0.14 14.98
N THR A 207 -6.81 -0.92 16.03
CA THR A 207 -5.73 -0.90 17.03
C THR A 207 -4.53 -1.81 16.70
N GLY A 208 -4.73 -2.84 15.85
CA GLY A 208 -3.86 -4.00 15.75
C GLY A 208 -4.17 -5.02 16.86
N LYS A 209 -4.01 -6.30 16.55
CA LYS A 209 -4.40 -7.40 17.46
C LYS A 209 -3.68 -7.36 18.82
N SER A 210 -2.40 -6.98 18.84
CA SER A 210 -1.57 -6.96 20.06
C SER A 210 -1.88 -5.81 21.00
N HIS A 211 -2.59 -4.79 20.57
CA HIS A 211 -2.87 -3.57 21.34
C HIS A 211 -4.35 -3.40 21.70
N PHE A 212 -5.21 -4.33 21.27
CA PHE A 212 -6.65 -4.19 21.39
C PHE A 212 -7.12 -3.96 22.82
N ASP A 213 -6.73 -4.83 23.76
CA ASP A 213 -7.17 -4.77 25.15
C ASP A 213 -6.67 -3.51 25.88
N GLU A 214 -5.44 -3.08 25.59
CA GLU A 214 -4.84 -1.86 26.13
C GLU A 214 -5.63 -0.62 25.66
N VAL A 215 -5.89 -0.51 24.37
CA VAL A 215 -6.62 0.62 23.77
C VAL A 215 -8.07 0.65 24.25
N GLN A 216 -8.73 -0.51 24.38
CA GLN A 216 -10.06 -0.59 24.95
C GLN A 216 -10.11 -0.04 26.38
N SER A 217 -9.11 -0.38 27.19
CA SER A 217 -8.98 0.13 28.56
C SER A 217 -8.77 1.65 28.61
N LEU A 218 -8.06 2.23 27.64
CA LEU A 218 -7.89 3.68 27.53
C LEU A 218 -9.21 4.38 27.18
N TYR A 219 -9.96 3.86 26.19
CA TYR A 219 -11.26 4.43 25.83
C TYR A 219 -12.31 4.32 26.95
N ASN A 220 -12.32 3.24 27.74
CA ASN A 220 -13.19 3.10 28.90
C ASN A 220 -12.98 4.18 29.98
N LYS A 221 -11.81 4.83 29.99
CA LYS A 221 -11.46 5.94 30.89
C LYS A 221 -11.60 7.31 30.21
N SER A 222 -11.89 7.36 28.94
CA SER A 222 -12.03 8.59 28.17
C SER A 222 -13.44 9.17 28.27
N SER A 223 -13.60 10.41 27.82
CA SER A 223 -14.91 11.08 27.70
C SER A 223 -15.65 10.79 26.39
N HIS A 224 -15.07 9.98 25.50
CA HIS A 224 -15.70 9.64 24.23
C HIS A 224 -16.89 8.70 24.42
N THR A 225 -18.03 9.03 23.81
CA THR A 225 -19.29 8.30 23.99
C THR A 225 -19.62 7.34 22.84
N GLN A 226 -19.07 7.59 21.64
CA GLN A 226 -19.31 6.76 20.46
C GLN A 226 -17.96 6.27 19.89
N VAL A 227 -17.52 5.11 20.37
CA VAL A 227 -16.26 4.50 19.99
C VAL A 227 -16.48 3.06 19.52
N ASN A 228 -16.08 2.77 18.31
CA ASN A 228 -15.95 1.41 17.77
C ASN A 228 -14.47 1.05 17.69
N ILE A 229 -14.06 -0.04 18.31
CA ILE A 229 -12.68 -0.49 18.37
C ILE A 229 -12.60 -1.87 17.74
N GLU A 230 -11.71 -2.02 16.76
CA GLU A 230 -11.45 -3.31 16.14
C GLU A 230 -9.94 -3.61 16.09
N PRO A 231 -9.53 -4.86 16.31
CA PRO A 231 -8.14 -5.25 16.11
C PRO A 231 -7.73 -5.13 14.64
N PHE A 232 -8.68 -5.35 13.70
CA PHE A 232 -8.47 -5.24 12.27
C PHE A 232 -9.80 -5.01 11.54
N ILE A 233 -9.91 -3.92 10.81
CA ILE A 233 -11.08 -3.59 10.00
C ILE A 233 -11.01 -4.33 8.66
N LYS A 234 -11.96 -5.21 8.41
CA LYS A 234 -12.02 -6.02 7.19
C LYS A 234 -12.63 -5.25 6.02
N ASN A 235 -13.65 -4.45 6.29
CA ASN A 235 -14.37 -3.68 5.27
C ASN A 235 -13.87 -2.24 5.22
N MET A 236 -12.74 -2.04 4.53
CA MET A 236 -12.13 -0.71 4.37
C MET A 236 -13.00 0.23 3.53
N GLU A 237 -13.79 -0.30 2.59
CA GLU A 237 -14.74 0.48 1.79
C GLU A 237 -15.77 1.19 2.69
N GLU A 238 -16.36 0.47 3.64
CA GLU A 238 -17.31 1.00 4.60
C GLU A 238 -16.64 2.00 5.56
N ALA A 239 -15.45 1.67 6.06
CA ALA A 239 -14.71 2.52 6.97
C ALA A 239 -14.38 3.88 6.35
N TYR A 240 -13.88 3.91 5.12
CA TYR A 240 -13.61 5.16 4.40
C TYR A 240 -14.90 5.91 4.03
N ALA A 241 -15.97 5.21 3.68
CA ALA A 241 -17.25 5.83 3.37
C ALA A 241 -17.88 6.53 4.61
N TRP A 242 -17.68 5.94 5.79
CA TRP A 242 -18.16 6.47 7.07
C TRP A 242 -17.32 7.65 7.57
N ALA A 243 -16.01 7.65 7.36
CA ALA A 243 -15.07 8.61 7.93
C ALA A 243 -15.18 10.01 7.29
N ASP A 244 -15.21 11.06 8.08
CA ASP A 244 -15.01 12.44 7.61
C ASP A 244 -13.53 12.81 7.62
N LEU A 245 -12.77 12.29 8.59
CA LEU A 245 -11.34 12.48 8.78
C LEU A 245 -10.68 11.15 9.11
N VAL A 246 -9.44 10.97 8.64
CA VAL A 246 -8.63 9.79 8.97
C VAL A 246 -7.34 10.21 9.66
N ILE A 247 -7.00 9.58 10.77
CA ILE A 247 -5.65 9.65 11.35
C ILE A 247 -4.94 8.33 11.06
N CYS A 248 -3.80 8.38 10.37
CA CYS A 248 -3.18 7.15 9.89
C CYS A 248 -1.66 7.22 9.75
N ARG A 249 -1.03 6.04 9.63
CA ARG A 249 0.33 5.95 9.09
C ARG A 249 0.34 6.29 7.61
N ALA A 250 1.46 6.84 7.11
CA ALA A 250 1.61 7.29 5.72
C ALA A 250 2.16 6.18 4.79
N GLY A 251 1.61 4.98 4.89
CA GLY A 251 1.89 3.93 3.91
C GLY A 251 1.34 4.31 2.53
N ALA A 252 2.04 3.94 1.45
CA ALA A 252 1.65 4.30 0.08
C ALA A 252 0.20 3.90 -0.26
N MET A 253 -0.24 2.72 0.19
CA MET A 253 -1.63 2.27 -0.02
C MET A 253 -2.63 3.14 0.72
N THR A 254 -2.35 3.48 1.99
CA THR A 254 -3.23 4.36 2.78
C THR A 254 -3.35 5.75 2.14
N VAL A 255 -2.23 6.32 1.66
CA VAL A 255 -2.23 7.59 0.93
C VAL A 255 -3.09 7.48 -0.34
N SER A 256 -2.95 6.39 -1.09
CA SER A 256 -3.74 6.16 -2.31
C SER A 256 -5.22 5.90 -2.03
N GLU A 257 -5.54 5.24 -0.92
CA GLU A 257 -6.92 5.05 -0.45
C GLU A 257 -7.57 6.38 -0.06
N LEU A 258 -6.83 7.26 0.63
CA LEU A 258 -7.29 8.62 0.95
C LEU A 258 -7.59 9.43 -0.32
N ILE A 259 -6.70 9.37 -1.31
CA ILE A 259 -6.89 10.04 -2.61
C ILE A 259 -8.15 9.49 -3.31
N ALA A 260 -8.23 8.17 -3.46
CA ALA A 260 -9.32 7.51 -4.20
C ALA A 260 -10.69 7.73 -3.54
N THR A 261 -10.75 7.72 -2.21
CA THR A 261 -11.98 7.96 -1.43
C THR A 261 -12.26 9.44 -1.16
N LYS A 262 -11.33 10.33 -1.55
CA LYS A 262 -11.40 11.79 -1.29
C LYS A 262 -11.55 12.09 0.20
N THR A 263 -10.94 11.28 1.06
CA THR A 263 -11.01 11.43 2.50
C THR A 263 -9.78 12.15 3.01
N ILE A 264 -9.98 13.21 3.77
CA ILE A 264 -8.90 14.02 4.33
C ILE A 264 -8.17 13.22 5.40
N GLY A 265 -6.83 13.25 5.36
CA GLY A 265 -5.97 12.54 6.29
C GLY A 265 -5.08 13.46 7.11
N ILE A 266 -4.94 13.15 8.41
CA ILE A 266 -3.80 13.57 9.25
C ILE A 266 -2.83 12.38 9.24
N LEU A 267 -1.71 12.57 8.54
CA LEU A 267 -0.73 11.51 8.29
C LEU A 267 0.39 11.60 9.32
N ILE A 268 0.65 10.46 9.97
CA ILE A 268 1.67 10.31 10.98
C ILE A 268 2.69 9.29 10.49
N PRO A 269 3.75 9.72 9.77
CA PRO A 269 4.76 8.83 9.23
C PRO A 269 5.41 7.97 10.31
N PHE A 270 5.72 6.71 9.97
CA PHE A 270 6.47 5.83 10.84
C PHE A 270 7.95 6.23 10.83
N PRO A 271 8.55 6.63 11.97
CA PRO A 271 9.87 7.25 12.00
C PRO A 271 11.03 6.30 11.64
N TYR A 272 10.78 5.00 11.64
CA TYR A 272 11.78 3.97 11.29
C TYR A 272 11.51 3.36 9.90
N ALA A 273 10.73 4.04 9.06
CA ALA A 273 10.50 3.61 7.69
C ALA A 273 11.81 3.62 6.89
N ILE A 274 12.05 2.57 6.11
CA ILE A 274 13.26 2.47 5.27
C ILE A 274 13.31 3.67 4.33
N ASP A 275 14.47 4.33 4.28
CA ASP A 275 14.71 5.52 3.44
C ASP A 275 13.65 6.64 3.66
N ASP A 276 13.02 6.66 4.84
CA ASP A 276 11.97 7.63 5.26
C ASP A 276 10.81 7.80 4.25
N HIS A 277 10.52 6.73 3.50
CA HIS A 277 9.50 6.78 2.44
C HIS A 277 8.11 7.20 2.93
N GLN A 278 7.78 6.97 4.23
CA GLN A 278 6.47 7.38 4.75
C GLN A 278 6.36 8.91 4.90
N THR A 279 7.42 9.60 5.28
CA THR A 279 7.42 11.06 5.30
C THR A 279 7.19 11.61 3.89
N VAL A 280 7.92 11.10 2.89
CA VAL A 280 7.75 11.55 1.49
C VAL A 280 6.37 11.21 0.92
N ASN A 281 5.80 10.04 1.28
CA ASN A 281 4.42 9.72 0.93
C ASN A 281 3.42 10.72 1.55
N ALA A 282 3.62 11.12 2.82
CA ALA A 282 2.77 12.11 3.49
C ALA A 282 2.94 13.51 2.88
N GLU A 283 4.17 13.90 2.53
CA GLU A 283 4.48 15.17 1.86
C GLU A 283 3.79 15.29 0.50
N HIS A 284 3.55 14.16 -0.20
CA HIS A 284 2.76 14.20 -1.43
C HIS A 284 1.35 14.76 -1.21
N LEU A 285 0.68 14.44 -0.09
CA LEU A 285 -0.61 15.03 0.23
C LEU A 285 -0.48 16.42 0.85
N SER A 286 0.40 16.61 1.82
CA SER A 286 0.51 17.89 2.52
C SER A 286 1.07 19.00 1.62
N GLY A 287 2.01 18.70 0.74
CA GLY A 287 2.54 19.63 -0.25
C GLY A 287 1.52 20.07 -1.31
N ASN A 288 0.53 19.22 -1.59
CA ASN A 288 -0.60 19.54 -2.45
C ASN A 288 -1.81 20.12 -1.69
N GLU A 289 -1.66 20.47 -0.43
CA GLU A 289 -2.75 20.95 0.43
C GLU A 289 -3.96 19.97 0.51
N ALA A 290 -3.70 18.66 0.33
CA ALA A 290 -4.69 17.59 0.29
C ALA A 290 -4.73 16.75 1.57
N GLY A 291 -3.80 16.97 2.50
CA GLY A 291 -3.68 16.29 3.78
C GLY A 291 -2.84 17.10 4.77
N ILE A 292 -2.74 16.61 6.00
CA ILE A 292 -1.97 17.22 7.07
C ILE A 292 -0.88 16.25 7.50
N LEU A 293 0.36 16.70 7.55
CA LEU A 293 1.51 15.94 8.03
C LEU A 293 1.80 16.30 9.50
N VAL A 294 1.80 15.31 10.38
CA VAL A 294 2.26 15.45 11.77
C VAL A 294 3.35 14.41 12.02
N GLN A 295 4.57 14.87 12.25
CA GLN A 295 5.67 13.95 12.58
C GLN A 295 5.42 13.29 13.95
N GLU A 296 5.71 11.99 14.07
CA GLU A 296 5.42 11.23 15.32
C GLU A 296 6.04 11.87 16.57
N LYS A 297 7.20 12.51 16.47
CA LYS A 297 7.85 13.24 17.59
C LYS A 297 7.03 14.42 18.10
N HIS A 298 6.11 14.94 17.30
CA HIS A 298 5.21 16.06 17.65
C HIS A 298 3.77 15.58 17.92
N LEU A 299 3.53 14.27 17.89
CA LEU A 299 2.22 13.70 18.12
C LEU A 299 1.86 13.78 19.61
N SER A 300 0.85 14.57 19.93
CA SER A 300 0.20 14.66 21.25
C SER A 300 -1.30 14.87 21.08
N PRO A 301 -2.12 14.61 22.12
CA PRO A 301 -3.55 14.89 22.07
C PRO A 301 -3.84 16.35 21.70
N GLU A 302 -3.12 17.31 22.29
CA GLU A 302 -3.28 18.74 22.03
C GLU A 302 -2.93 19.14 20.60
N ALA A 303 -1.89 18.49 20.03
CA ALA A 303 -1.51 18.72 18.64
C ALA A 303 -2.61 18.25 17.68
N ILE A 304 -3.21 17.10 17.95
CA ILE A 304 -4.32 16.57 17.14
C ILE A 304 -5.57 17.43 17.29
N ASP A 305 -5.96 17.81 18.51
CA ASP A 305 -7.10 18.68 18.76
C ASP A 305 -6.92 20.03 18.05
N LYS A 306 -5.70 20.58 18.04
CA LYS A 306 -5.38 21.82 17.32
C LYS A 306 -5.59 21.64 15.81
N GLU A 307 -5.08 20.57 15.21
CA GLU A 307 -5.25 20.32 13.78
C GLU A 307 -6.73 20.15 13.42
N ILE A 308 -7.50 19.41 14.22
CA ILE A 308 -8.94 19.21 14.01
C ILE A 308 -9.69 20.55 14.11
N SER A 309 -9.38 21.39 15.12
CA SER A 309 -10.05 22.69 15.33
C SER A 309 -9.81 23.69 14.19
N GLN A 310 -8.73 23.52 13.44
CA GLN A 310 -8.39 24.34 12.28
C GLN A 310 -9.06 23.89 10.97
N LEU A 311 -9.81 22.78 10.97
CA LEU A 311 -10.52 22.25 9.81
C LEU A 311 -11.88 22.96 9.63
N SER A 312 -11.83 24.23 9.17
CA SER A 312 -13.06 24.95 8.80
C SER A 312 -13.72 24.33 7.57
N HIS A 313 -15.00 24.62 7.36
CA HIS A 313 -15.75 24.20 6.16
C HIS A 313 -15.01 24.53 4.85
N GLU A 314 -14.47 25.74 4.74
CA GLU A 314 -13.72 26.15 3.53
C GLU A 314 -12.45 25.36 3.35
N LYS A 315 -11.70 25.09 4.43
CA LYS A 315 -10.48 24.30 4.41
C LYS A 315 -10.78 22.85 3.99
N LEU A 316 -11.82 22.22 4.56
CA LEU A 316 -12.27 20.88 4.20
C LEU A 316 -12.65 20.79 2.71
N LYS A 317 -13.43 21.77 2.21
CA LYS A 317 -13.81 21.84 0.80
C LYS A 317 -12.60 22.01 -0.13
N LYS A 318 -11.63 22.85 0.24
CA LYS A 318 -10.40 23.05 -0.51
C LYS A 318 -9.58 21.77 -0.58
N MET A 319 -9.37 21.09 0.55
CA MET A 319 -8.63 19.85 0.65
C MET A 319 -9.28 18.72 -0.17
N THR A 320 -10.62 18.59 -0.11
CA THR A 320 -11.35 17.60 -0.92
C THR A 320 -11.15 17.83 -2.42
N LYS A 321 -11.22 19.08 -2.89
CA LYS A 321 -10.94 19.42 -4.30
C LYS A 321 -9.49 19.07 -4.70
N ARG A 322 -8.54 19.25 -3.79
CA ARG A 322 -7.14 18.85 -4.03
C ARG A 322 -7.01 17.34 -4.15
N LEU A 323 -7.67 16.56 -3.29
CA LEU A 323 -7.72 15.10 -3.42
C LEU A 323 -8.32 14.66 -4.75
N GLU A 324 -9.40 15.33 -5.21
CA GLU A 324 -9.99 15.08 -6.54
C GLU A 324 -9.00 15.29 -7.68
N SER A 325 -8.19 16.36 -7.62
CA SER A 325 -7.19 16.63 -8.67
C SER A 325 -6.03 15.64 -8.69
N LEU A 326 -5.77 14.95 -7.57
CA LEU A 326 -4.75 13.91 -7.48
C LEU A 326 -5.28 12.51 -7.86
N THR A 327 -6.59 12.36 -8.05
CA THR A 327 -7.20 11.06 -8.29
C THR A 327 -6.94 10.57 -9.71
N VAL A 328 -6.27 9.42 -9.85
CA VAL A 328 -6.21 8.68 -11.11
C VAL A 328 -7.36 7.68 -11.16
N GLN A 329 -8.14 7.73 -12.24
CA GLN A 329 -9.29 6.84 -12.42
C GLN A 329 -8.86 5.43 -12.83
N CYS A 330 -9.33 4.42 -12.12
CA CYS A 330 -9.15 3.01 -12.45
C CYS A 330 -7.69 2.62 -12.74
N PRO A 331 -6.74 2.82 -11.81
CA PRO A 331 -5.32 2.49 -12.00
C PRO A 331 -5.09 1.07 -12.54
N GLU A 332 -5.86 0.09 -12.03
CA GLU A 332 -5.78 -1.31 -12.44
C GLU A 332 -6.13 -1.51 -13.93
N ARG A 333 -7.11 -0.77 -14.45
CA ARG A 333 -7.50 -0.86 -15.86
C ARG A 333 -6.41 -0.32 -16.77
N LEU A 334 -5.85 0.83 -16.41
CA LEU A 334 -4.76 1.45 -17.17
C LEU A 334 -3.54 0.52 -17.25
N ILE A 335 -3.14 -0.08 -16.11
CA ILE A 335 -2.02 -1.05 -16.08
C ILE A 335 -2.34 -2.29 -16.93
N VAL A 336 -3.55 -2.82 -16.81
CA VAL A 336 -3.98 -4.03 -17.55
C VAL A 336 -4.06 -3.78 -19.05
N ASP A 337 -4.42 -2.59 -19.51
CA ASP A 337 -4.38 -2.22 -20.93
C ASP A 337 -2.97 -2.44 -21.51
N TYR A 338 -1.92 -1.99 -20.83
CA TYR A 338 -0.54 -2.21 -21.27
C TYR A 338 -0.10 -3.68 -21.20
N LEU A 339 -0.57 -4.44 -20.19
CA LEU A 339 -0.21 -5.86 -20.05
C LEU A 339 -0.88 -6.75 -21.12
N LEU A 340 -2.03 -6.31 -21.66
CA LEU A 340 -2.81 -7.07 -22.64
C LEU A 340 -2.59 -6.60 -24.08
N ASN A 341 -1.93 -5.49 -24.31
CA ASN A 341 -1.50 -5.04 -25.64
C ASN A 341 -0.13 -5.65 -26.00
#